data_522788256cbcd84119eec4a56e5f2430
#
_entry.id   522788256cbcd84119eec4a56e5f2430
#
_cell.length_a   1.000
_cell.length_b   1.000
_cell.length_c   1.000
_cell.angle_alpha   90.00
_cell.angle_beta   90.00
_cell.angle_gamma   90.00
#
_symmetry.space_group_name_H-M   'P 1'
#
loop_
_entity.id
_entity.type
_entity.pdbx_description
1 polymer ?
#
loop_
_entity_poly.entity_id
_entity_poly.type
_entity_poly.pdbx_seq_one_letter_code
_entity_poly.pdbx_strand_id
1 'polypeptide(L)'
;PEVPTKRENLFWNVCERNEFQTLDITATDMEEVLPRMYLELMPPKFYKRFTVKEGEAGLLYIDGRYERRLETGTYFFWNYGREVTMRTVDLRVRQMEIAGQEILTADKVGVRLNVVCSYQFTDPERLVATMENPETQVYAFVQLILREYVGNYRLDELLARREEIGRLVWERMKEQGERYCARFLLVGIKDIILPGEIREIMNTV
;
A
#
# COMPACT_ATOMS: atom_id res chain seq x y z
N PRO A 1 -32.23 19.30 -30.35
CA PRO A 1 -31.15 18.73 -31.13
C PRO A 1 -30.49 17.62 -30.31
N GLU A 2 -30.83 16.40 -30.72
CA GLU A 2 -30.29 15.18 -30.14
C GLU A 2 -28.84 15.03 -30.57
N VAL A 3 -27.95 14.88 -29.61
CA VAL A 3 -26.55 14.50 -29.80
C VAL A 3 -26.56 13.04 -30.28
N PRO A 4 -26.04 12.73 -31.49
CA PRO A 4 -25.97 11.32 -31.90
C PRO A 4 -24.98 10.59 -31.02
N THR A 5 -25.47 9.62 -30.29
CA THR A 5 -24.65 8.61 -29.60
C THR A 5 -23.92 7.80 -30.68
N LYS A 6 -22.65 8.11 -30.89
CA LYS A 6 -21.76 7.34 -31.76
C LYS A 6 -21.59 5.94 -31.09
N ARG A 7 -22.33 4.97 -31.60
CA ARG A 7 -22.01 3.56 -31.35
C ARG A 7 -20.75 3.25 -32.16
N GLU A 8 -19.62 3.21 -31.52
CA GLU A 8 -18.40 2.77 -32.17
C GLU A 8 -18.38 1.25 -32.19
N ASN A 9 -18.62 0.68 -33.36
CA ASN A 9 -18.59 -0.77 -33.59
C ASN A 9 -17.23 -1.13 -34.16
N LEU A 10 -16.51 -2.03 -33.50
CA LEU A 10 -15.28 -2.62 -34.01
C LEU A 10 -15.65 -3.88 -34.83
N PHE A 11 -15.27 -3.92 -36.09
CA PHE A 11 -15.48 -5.09 -36.94
C PHE A 11 -14.26 -6.02 -36.81
N TRP A 12 -14.51 -7.28 -36.41
CA TRP A 12 -13.49 -8.31 -36.30
C TRP A 12 -13.87 -9.54 -37.10
N ASN A 13 -12.94 -10.07 -37.88
CA ASN A 13 -13.13 -11.32 -38.61
C ASN A 13 -12.66 -12.48 -37.72
N VAL A 14 -13.61 -13.18 -37.12
CA VAL A 14 -13.34 -14.35 -36.24
C VAL A 14 -13.84 -15.59 -37.00
N CYS A 15 -12.91 -16.33 -37.60
CA CYS A 15 -13.09 -17.60 -38.25
C CYS A 15 -13.35 -17.64 -39.74
N GLU A 16 -13.01 -18.79 -40.31
CA GLU A 16 -13.01 -19.23 -41.72
C GLU A 16 -14.30 -19.06 -42.55
N ARG A 17 -15.32 -18.41 -42.02
CA ARG A 17 -16.62 -18.19 -42.66
C ARG A 17 -16.97 -16.72 -42.85
N ASN A 18 -16.06 -15.80 -43.05
CA ASN A 18 -16.38 -14.37 -43.39
C ASN A 18 -17.59 -13.76 -42.65
N GLU A 19 -17.88 -14.21 -41.44
CA GLU A 19 -18.94 -13.61 -40.60
C GLU A 19 -18.35 -12.49 -39.78
N PHE A 20 -18.82 -11.27 -40.01
CA PHE A 20 -18.44 -10.09 -39.21
C PHE A 20 -19.33 -10.03 -37.98
N GLN A 21 -18.72 -10.10 -36.80
CA GLN A 21 -19.41 -9.81 -35.57
C GLN A 21 -19.14 -8.37 -35.13
N THR A 22 -20.22 -7.67 -34.82
CA THR A 22 -20.14 -6.34 -34.23
C THR A 22 -20.02 -6.48 -32.74
N LEU A 23 -18.94 -5.94 -32.15
CA LEU A 23 -18.70 -5.95 -30.72
C LEU A 23 -19.12 -4.62 -30.11
N ASP A 24 -19.85 -4.69 -29.00
CA ASP A 24 -20.17 -3.53 -28.21
C ASP A 24 -18.96 -3.17 -27.32
N ILE A 25 -18.25 -2.11 -27.66
CA ILE A 25 -17.08 -1.61 -26.92
C ILE A 25 -17.47 -0.56 -25.86
N THR A 26 -18.76 -0.32 -25.64
CA THR A 26 -19.24 0.54 -24.56
C THR A 26 -19.10 -0.13 -23.19
N ALA A 27 -19.17 -1.48 -23.14
CA ALA A 27 -18.85 -2.25 -21.97
C ALA A 27 -17.38 -2.05 -21.57
N THR A 28 -17.12 -1.90 -20.29
CA THR A 28 -15.74 -1.70 -19.79
C THR A 28 -14.94 -2.98 -19.88
N ASP A 29 -15.55 -4.09 -19.49
CA ASP A 29 -14.92 -5.42 -19.44
C ASP A 29 -15.06 -6.12 -20.78
N MET A 30 -13.94 -6.55 -21.35
CA MET A 30 -13.96 -7.30 -22.60
C MET A 30 -14.52 -8.71 -22.44
N GLU A 31 -14.36 -9.32 -21.26
CA GLU A 31 -14.83 -10.67 -20.97
C GLU A 31 -16.38 -10.77 -20.96
N GLU A 32 -17.08 -9.64 -20.80
CA GLU A 32 -18.54 -9.58 -20.93
C GLU A 32 -19.02 -9.73 -22.40
N VAL A 33 -18.15 -9.39 -23.35
CA VAL A 33 -18.48 -9.32 -24.77
C VAL A 33 -17.83 -10.43 -25.59
N LEU A 34 -16.65 -10.89 -25.16
CA LEU A 34 -15.83 -11.87 -25.87
C LEU A 34 -15.33 -12.98 -24.97
N PRO A 35 -15.42 -14.26 -25.39
CA PRO A 35 -14.76 -15.35 -24.72
C PRO A 35 -13.24 -15.13 -24.64
N ARG A 36 -12.64 -15.46 -23.51
CA ARG A 36 -11.21 -15.22 -23.20
C ARG A 36 -10.24 -15.73 -24.26
N MET A 37 -10.57 -16.85 -24.91
CA MET A 37 -9.74 -17.43 -25.98
C MET A 37 -9.52 -16.47 -27.17
N TYR A 38 -10.44 -15.53 -27.41
CA TYR A 38 -10.33 -14.54 -28.48
C TYR A 38 -9.62 -13.27 -28.05
N LEU A 39 -9.57 -12.97 -26.74
CA LEU A 39 -8.93 -11.76 -26.23
C LEU A 39 -7.41 -11.73 -26.51
N GLU A 40 -6.77 -12.89 -26.45
CA GLU A 40 -5.34 -13.03 -26.71
C GLU A 40 -4.97 -12.89 -28.21
N LEU A 41 -5.94 -13.06 -29.09
CA LEU A 41 -5.77 -12.92 -30.55
C LEU A 41 -5.96 -11.47 -31.02
N MET A 42 -6.49 -10.59 -30.16
CA MET A 42 -6.73 -9.19 -30.54
C MET A 42 -5.43 -8.37 -30.54
N PRO A 43 -5.31 -7.38 -31.43
CA PRO A 43 -4.17 -6.48 -31.40
C PRO A 43 -4.10 -5.70 -30.07
N PRO A 44 -2.91 -5.63 -29.42
CA PRO A 44 -2.74 -5.00 -28.11
C PRO A 44 -3.12 -3.52 -28.04
N LYS A 45 -3.23 -2.86 -29.19
CA LYS A 45 -3.61 -1.44 -29.27
C LYS A 45 -5.06 -1.17 -28.85
N PHE A 46 -5.93 -2.19 -28.87
CA PHE A 46 -7.35 -2.05 -28.57
C PHE A 46 -7.70 -2.35 -27.11
N TYR A 47 -6.79 -2.97 -26.35
CA TYR A 47 -7.06 -3.36 -24.97
C TYR A 47 -5.88 -3.12 -24.04
N LYS A 48 -6.17 -3.09 -22.75
CA LYS A 48 -5.20 -3.19 -21.65
C LYS A 48 -5.43 -4.51 -20.92
N ARG A 49 -4.34 -5.19 -20.65
CA ARG A 49 -4.31 -6.38 -19.80
C ARG A 49 -3.69 -6.01 -18.46
N PHE A 50 -4.41 -6.28 -17.37
CA PHE A 50 -3.92 -6.11 -16.02
C PHE A 50 -3.94 -7.43 -15.27
N THR A 51 -2.94 -7.64 -14.43
CA THR A 51 -2.86 -8.81 -13.56
C THR A 51 -2.71 -8.33 -12.13
N VAL A 52 -3.65 -8.72 -11.28
CA VAL A 52 -3.61 -8.53 -9.82
C VAL A 52 -3.12 -9.83 -9.21
N LYS A 53 -2.00 -9.76 -8.48
CA LYS A 53 -1.40 -10.94 -7.84
C LYS A 53 -2.10 -11.23 -6.52
N GLU A 54 -1.90 -12.45 -6.01
CA GLU A 54 -2.36 -12.83 -4.68
C GLU A 54 -1.74 -11.92 -3.61
N GLY A 55 -2.57 -11.45 -2.68
CA GLY A 55 -2.17 -10.49 -1.65
C GLY A 55 -2.11 -9.02 -2.10
N GLU A 56 -2.51 -8.72 -3.34
CA GLU A 56 -2.64 -7.36 -3.86
C GLU A 56 -4.11 -7.01 -4.12
N ALA A 57 -4.43 -5.73 -4.10
CA ALA A 57 -5.67 -5.18 -4.63
C ALA A 57 -5.36 -4.30 -5.86
N GLY A 58 -6.09 -4.49 -6.94
CA GLY A 58 -6.06 -3.62 -8.11
C GLY A 58 -7.13 -2.53 -7.98
N LEU A 59 -6.79 -1.28 -8.25
CA LEU A 59 -7.74 -0.18 -8.31
C LEU A 59 -7.81 0.31 -9.75
N LEU A 60 -8.96 0.07 -10.39
CA LEU A 60 -9.20 0.42 -11.78
C LEU A 60 -9.61 1.88 -11.90
N TYR A 61 -9.00 2.57 -12.87
CA TYR A 61 -9.34 3.94 -13.22
C TYR A 61 -9.64 4.04 -14.71
N ILE A 62 -10.72 4.76 -15.04
CA ILE A 62 -11.12 5.06 -16.42
C ILE A 62 -11.15 6.57 -16.56
N ASP A 63 -10.40 7.10 -17.51
CA ASP A 63 -10.26 8.55 -17.75
C ASP A 63 -9.90 9.33 -16.46
N GLY A 64 -9.01 8.70 -15.64
CA GLY A 64 -8.54 9.25 -14.38
C GLY A 64 -9.52 9.15 -13.20
N ARG A 65 -10.71 8.56 -13.38
CA ARG A 65 -11.70 8.38 -12.32
C ARG A 65 -11.65 6.95 -11.79
N TYR A 66 -11.71 6.81 -10.46
CA TYR A 66 -11.82 5.50 -9.82
C TYR A 66 -13.14 4.83 -10.24
N GLU A 67 -13.05 3.62 -10.73
CA GLU A 67 -14.20 2.82 -11.17
C GLU A 67 -14.54 1.75 -10.15
N ARG A 68 -13.59 0.84 -9.88
CA ARG A 68 -13.79 -0.27 -8.94
C ARG A 68 -12.49 -0.92 -8.51
N ARG A 69 -12.58 -1.72 -7.45
CA ARG A 69 -11.54 -2.63 -7.01
C ARG A 69 -11.57 -3.92 -7.84
N LEU A 70 -10.39 -4.44 -8.14
CA LEU A 70 -10.15 -5.72 -8.78
C LEU A 70 -9.49 -6.67 -7.78
N GLU A 71 -10.05 -7.85 -7.66
CA GLU A 71 -9.48 -8.94 -6.87
C GLU A 71 -8.37 -9.67 -7.67
N THR A 72 -7.75 -10.68 -7.05
CA THR A 72 -6.72 -11.50 -7.71
C THR A 72 -7.21 -12.08 -9.02
N GLY A 73 -6.48 -11.84 -10.11
CA GLY A 73 -6.86 -12.32 -11.43
C GLY A 73 -6.21 -11.54 -12.56
N THR A 74 -6.55 -11.95 -13.78
CA THR A 74 -6.14 -11.24 -15.01
C THR A 74 -7.39 -10.72 -15.69
N TYR A 75 -7.36 -9.43 -16.03
CA TYR A 75 -8.48 -8.67 -16.57
C TYR A 75 -8.10 -8.04 -17.89
N PHE A 76 -9.09 -7.91 -18.79
CA PHE A 76 -8.94 -7.29 -20.10
C PHE A 76 -9.98 -6.18 -20.24
N PHE A 77 -9.51 -4.98 -20.55
CA PHE A 77 -10.35 -3.78 -20.68
C PHE A 77 -10.15 -3.12 -22.03
N TRP A 78 -11.24 -2.65 -22.64
CA TRP A 78 -11.15 -1.83 -23.84
C TRP A 78 -10.38 -0.54 -23.57
N ASN A 79 -9.40 -0.25 -24.43
CA ASN A 79 -8.56 0.95 -24.34
C ASN A 79 -8.81 1.88 -25.56
N TYR A 80 -9.90 1.67 -26.28
CA TYR A 80 -10.25 2.47 -27.44
C TYR A 80 -11.16 3.62 -27.02
N GLY A 81 -10.76 4.89 -27.35
CA GLY A 81 -11.53 6.08 -27.01
C GLY A 81 -11.55 6.45 -25.52
N ARG A 82 -10.81 5.72 -24.66
CA ARG A 82 -10.71 5.97 -23.21
C ARG A 82 -9.34 5.57 -22.68
N GLU A 83 -8.92 6.20 -21.61
CA GLU A 83 -7.70 5.81 -20.89
C GLU A 83 -8.04 4.86 -19.76
N VAL A 84 -7.47 3.65 -19.78
CA VAL A 84 -7.64 2.65 -18.73
C VAL A 84 -6.32 2.45 -18.01
N THR A 85 -6.31 2.70 -16.70
CA THR A 85 -5.14 2.53 -15.83
C THR A 85 -5.48 1.74 -14.58
N MET A 86 -4.47 1.12 -13.97
CA MET A 86 -4.63 0.38 -12.71
C MET A 86 -3.51 0.78 -11.75
N ARG A 87 -3.87 0.97 -10.48
CA ARG A 87 -2.92 1.07 -9.37
C ARG A 87 -3.03 -0.19 -8.53
N THR A 88 -1.91 -0.74 -8.09
CA THR A 88 -1.87 -1.90 -7.21
C THR A 88 -1.45 -1.50 -5.81
N VAL A 89 -2.10 -2.07 -4.82
CA VAL A 89 -1.75 -1.93 -3.40
C VAL A 89 -1.44 -3.32 -2.85
N ASP A 90 -0.27 -3.48 -2.25
CA ASP A 90 0.12 -4.71 -1.57
C ASP A 90 -0.52 -4.76 -0.19
N LEU A 91 -1.37 -5.76 0.05
CA LEU A 91 -2.11 -6.00 1.28
C LEU A 91 -1.46 -7.04 2.20
N ARG A 92 -0.27 -7.53 1.85
CA ARG A 92 0.46 -8.48 2.68
C ARG A 92 1.07 -7.79 3.90
N VAL A 93 1.37 -8.57 4.91
CA VAL A 93 2.12 -8.08 6.07
C VAL A 93 3.51 -7.67 5.62
N ARG A 94 3.90 -6.45 5.97
CA ARG A 94 5.20 -5.85 5.69
C ARG A 94 5.95 -5.58 6.99
N GLN A 95 7.25 -5.61 6.91
CA GLN A 95 8.12 -5.22 8.00
C GLN A 95 8.86 -3.94 7.62
N MET A 96 8.86 -3.00 8.56
CA MET A 96 9.59 -1.75 8.48
C MET A 96 10.63 -1.72 9.59
N GLU A 97 11.85 -1.34 9.27
CA GLU A 97 12.93 -1.13 10.24
C GLU A 97 13.24 0.37 10.35
N ILE A 98 13.17 0.89 11.56
CA ILE A 98 13.54 2.26 11.88
C ILE A 98 14.88 2.19 12.59
N ALA A 99 15.95 2.47 11.84
CA ALA A 99 17.31 2.36 12.33
C ALA A 99 17.86 3.72 12.76
N GLY A 100 18.62 3.72 13.87
CA GLY A 100 19.41 4.87 14.31
C GLY A 100 18.60 6.10 14.70
N GLN A 101 17.33 5.93 15.13
CA GLN A 101 16.53 7.06 15.57
C GLN A 101 17.11 7.67 16.84
N GLU A 102 17.65 8.88 16.75
CA GLU A 102 18.13 9.64 17.90
C GLU A 102 16.97 10.25 18.68
N ILE A 103 16.93 9.96 19.99
CA ILE A 103 15.92 10.46 20.91
C ILE A 103 16.59 10.84 22.23
N LEU A 104 16.13 11.94 22.83
CA LEU A 104 16.52 12.33 24.19
C LEU A 104 15.58 11.70 25.20
N THR A 105 16.12 11.03 26.19
CA THR A 105 15.39 10.53 27.37
C THR A 105 14.94 11.69 28.26
N ALA A 106 14.10 11.42 29.28
CA ALA A 106 13.63 12.42 30.24
C ALA A 106 14.79 13.09 31.00
N ASP A 107 15.86 12.34 31.28
CA ASP A 107 17.09 12.83 31.92
C ASP A 107 18.12 13.37 30.93
N LYS A 108 17.70 13.69 29.68
CA LYS A 108 18.49 14.36 28.66
C LYS A 108 19.67 13.56 28.11
N VAL A 109 19.62 12.24 28.22
CA VAL A 109 20.60 11.36 27.60
C VAL A 109 20.18 11.09 26.14
N GLY A 110 21.08 11.32 25.18
CA GLY A 110 20.87 10.96 23.78
C GLY A 110 21.03 9.46 23.58
N VAL A 111 19.99 8.79 23.11
CA VAL A 111 20.04 7.36 22.76
C VAL A 111 19.69 7.18 21.30
N ARG A 112 20.23 6.13 20.67
CA ARG A 112 19.80 5.68 19.33
C ARG A 112 19.02 4.42 19.45
N LEU A 113 17.83 4.39 18.85
CA LEU A 113 16.95 3.24 18.85
C LEU A 113 16.88 2.59 17.48
N ASN A 114 16.93 1.28 17.47
CA ASN A 114 16.53 0.45 16.33
C ASN A 114 15.20 -0.22 16.69
N VAL A 115 14.19 0.01 15.85
CA VAL A 115 12.83 -0.47 16.08
C VAL A 115 12.35 -1.21 14.85
N VAL A 116 11.65 -2.32 15.05
CA VAL A 116 10.99 -3.09 14.02
C VAL A 116 9.49 -2.94 14.19
N CYS A 117 8.81 -2.65 13.10
CA CYS A 117 7.36 -2.54 13.04
C CYS A 117 6.83 -3.45 11.93
N SER A 118 5.88 -4.34 12.28
CA SER A 118 5.14 -5.11 11.29
C SER A 118 3.74 -4.54 11.14
N TYR A 119 3.35 -4.27 9.91
CA TYR A 119 2.06 -3.68 9.58
C TYR A 119 1.51 -4.20 8.27
N GLN A 120 0.23 -3.93 8.03
CA GLN A 120 -0.51 -4.33 6.84
C GLN A 120 -1.48 -3.21 6.47
N PHE A 121 -1.55 -2.85 5.19
CA PHE A 121 -2.61 -1.95 4.72
C PHE A 121 -3.94 -2.68 4.63
N THR A 122 -5.04 -2.00 5.00
CA THR A 122 -6.37 -2.61 5.15
C THR A 122 -7.42 -2.02 4.21
N ASP A 123 -7.26 -0.77 3.80
CA ASP A 123 -8.23 -0.03 2.97
C ASP A 123 -7.49 0.57 1.76
N PRO A 124 -7.33 -0.19 0.66
CA PRO A 124 -6.55 0.24 -0.50
C PRO A 124 -7.17 1.44 -1.22
N GLU A 125 -8.49 1.54 -1.28
CA GLU A 125 -9.21 2.63 -1.94
C GLU A 125 -8.94 3.96 -1.24
N ARG A 126 -9.15 3.99 0.06
CA ARG A 126 -8.90 5.17 0.89
C ARG A 126 -7.41 5.52 0.93
N LEU A 127 -6.54 4.50 1.00
CA LEU A 127 -5.10 4.67 1.00
C LEU A 127 -4.63 5.47 -0.22
N VAL A 128 -5.03 5.04 -1.42
CA VAL A 128 -4.63 5.68 -2.68
C VAL A 128 -5.30 7.04 -2.88
N ALA A 129 -6.53 7.20 -2.36
CA ALA A 129 -7.25 8.47 -2.46
C ALA A 129 -6.71 9.56 -1.54
N THR A 130 -6.14 9.19 -0.38
CA THR A 130 -5.78 10.16 0.68
C THR A 130 -4.28 10.31 0.91
N MET A 131 -3.46 9.35 0.46
CA MET A 131 -2.02 9.34 0.74
C MET A 131 -1.20 9.16 -0.54
N GLU A 132 -0.31 10.11 -0.80
CA GLU A 132 0.61 10.02 -1.93
C GLU A 132 1.69 8.95 -1.70
N ASN A 133 2.29 8.96 -0.51
CA ASN A 133 3.37 8.06 -0.09
C ASN A 133 3.05 7.40 1.26
N PRO A 134 2.17 6.37 1.29
CA PRO A 134 1.68 5.80 2.54
C PRO A 134 2.79 5.24 3.44
N GLU A 135 3.79 4.59 2.85
CA GLU A 135 4.92 4.00 3.59
C GLU A 135 5.75 5.06 4.33
N THR A 136 6.01 6.19 3.67
CA THR A 136 6.73 7.32 4.28
C THR A 136 5.92 7.94 5.41
N GLN A 137 4.59 8.04 5.25
CA GLN A 137 3.72 8.58 6.31
C GLN A 137 3.65 7.65 7.52
N VAL A 138 3.55 6.33 7.29
CA VAL A 138 3.62 5.33 8.37
C VAL A 138 4.98 5.39 9.07
N TYR A 139 6.09 5.50 8.33
CA TYR A 139 7.42 5.63 8.89
C TYR A 139 7.54 6.87 9.81
N ALA A 140 7.13 8.03 9.32
CA ALA A 140 7.13 9.26 10.11
C ALA A 140 6.24 9.18 11.35
N PHE A 141 5.08 8.53 11.23
CA PHE A 141 4.17 8.31 12.35
C PHE A 141 4.83 7.45 13.45
N VAL A 142 5.47 6.34 13.09
CA VAL A 142 6.18 5.49 14.06
C VAL A 142 7.30 6.27 14.75
N GLN A 143 8.06 7.07 14.02
CA GLN A 143 9.11 7.92 14.60
C GLN A 143 8.56 8.93 15.63
N LEU A 144 7.43 9.56 15.34
CA LEU A 144 6.79 10.51 16.25
C LEU A 144 6.34 9.84 17.55
N ILE A 145 5.67 8.70 17.45
CA ILE A 145 5.23 7.94 18.62
C ILE A 145 6.40 7.46 19.46
N LEU A 146 7.45 6.93 18.84
CA LEU A 146 8.67 6.53 19.54
C LEU A 146 9.29 7.70 20.32
N ARG A 147 9.39 8.87 19.68
CA ARG A 147 9.96 10.06 20.32
C ARG A 147 9.11 10.52 21.50
N GLU A 148 7.78 10.49 21.37
CA GLU A 148 6.85 10.85 22.43
C GLU A 148 7.01 9.91 23.65
N TYR A 149 6.99 8.60 23.41
CA TYR A 149 7.04 7.63 24.52
C TYR A 149 8.43 7.54 25.15
N VAL A 150 9.48 7.40 24.38
CA VAL A 150 10.86 7.26 24.90
C VAL A 150 11.30 8.52 25.64
N GLY A 151 10.90 9.70 25.16
CA GLY A 151 11.23 10.98 25.82
C GLY A 151 10.64 11.15 27.22
N ASN A 152 9.67 10.32 27.61
CA ASN A 152 9.04 10.35 28.92
C ASN A 152 9.76 9.47 29.97
N TYR A 153 10.71 8.61 29.55
CA TYR A 153 11.42 7.69 30.44
C TYR A 153 12.86 8.13 30.67
N ARG A 154 13.38 7.88 31.86
CA ARG A 154 14.80 7.98 32.15
C ARG A 154 15.56 6.81 31.49
N LEU A 155 16.87 6.99 31.32
CA LEU A 155 17.68 5.95 30.68
C LEU A 155 17.59 4.58 31.36
N ASP A 156 17.72 4.55 32.69
CA ASP A 156 17.63 3.34 33.49
C ASP A 156 16.27 2.64 33.35
N GLU A 157 15.18 3.39 33.34
CA GLU A 157 13.83 2.89 33.12
C GLU A 157 13.66 2.36 31.69
N LEU A 158 14.17 3.08 30.70
CA LEU A 158 14.11 2.68 29.28
C LEU A 158 14.80 1.33 29.05
N LEU A 159 15.97 1.12 29.67
CA LEU A 159 16.72 -0.13 29.55
C LEU A 159 16.03 -1.29 30.28
N ALA A 160 15.48 -1.02 31.47
CA ALA A 160 14.79 -2.05 32.26
C ALA A 160 13.43 -2.45 31.70
N ARG A 161 12.70 -1.53 31.06
CA ARG A 161 11.29 -1.69 30.64
C ARG A 161 11.08 -1.65 29.14
N ARG A 162 12.10 -1.92 28.34
CA ARG A 162 12.05 -1.79 26.87
C ARG A 162 10.87 -2.53 26.21
N GLU A 163 10.54 -3.72 26.71
CA GLU A 163 9.43 -4.53 26.17
C GLU A 163 8.07 -3.92 26.50
N GLU A 164 7.92 -3.39 27.71
CA GLU A 164 6.71 -2.70 28.13
C GLU A 164 6.50 -1.41 27.31
N ILE A 165 7.56 -0.63 27.08
CA ILE A 165 7.54 0.57 26.26
C ILE A 165 7.18 0.21 24.81
N GLY A 166 7.77 -0.85 24.27
CA GLY A 166 7.43 -1.37 22.95
C GLY A 166 5.94 -1.72 22.81
N ARG A 167 5.36 -2.34 23.85
CA ARG A 167 3.93 -2.65 23.90
C ARG A 167 3.06 -1.39 23.95
N LEU A 168 3.41 -0.41 24.77
CA LEU A 168 2.67 0.85 24.86
C LEU A 168 2.70 1.63 23.52
N VAL A 169 3.84 1.65 22.85
CA VAL A 169 3.97 2.23 21.51
C VAL A 169 3.06 1.49 20.52
N TRP A 170 3.06 0.16 20.56
CA TRP A 170 2.19 -0.64 19.70
C TRP A 170 0.69 -0.38 19.95
N GLU A 171 0.26 -0.33 21.22
CA GLU A 171 -1.13 -0.03 21.59
C GLU A 171 -1.55 1.34 21.03
N ARG A 172 -0.70 2.34 21.20
CA ARG A 172 -0.94 3.69 20.66
C ARG A 172 -1.04 3.72 19.13
N MET A 173 -0.16 2.98 18.46
CA MET A 173 -0.19 2.87 16.99
C MET A 173 -1.45 2.16 16.52
N LYS A 174 -1.88 1.14 17.23
CA LYS A 174 -3.11 0.39 16.92
C LYS A 174 -4.34 1.29 16.98
N GLU A 175 -4.47 2.17 17.98
CA GLU A 175 -5.55 3.15 18.09
C GLU A 175 -5.61 4.12 16.89
N GLN A 176 -4.48 4.45 16.30
CA GLN A 176 -4.37 5.38 15.19
C GLN A 176 -4.37 4.68 13.80
N GLY A 177 -4.42 3.36 13.78
CA GLY A 177 -4.26 2.55 12.56
C GLY A 177 -5.24 2.92 11.44
N GLU A 178 -6.50 3.18 11.77
CA GLU A 178 -7.51 3.58 10.79
C GLU A 178 -7.15 4.87 10.04
N ARG A 179 -6.49 5.82 10.71
CA ARG A 179 -6.06 7.08 10.08
C ARG A 179 -5.05 6.84 8.97
N TYR A 180 -4.22 5.81 9.11
CA TYR A 180 -3.17 5.43 8.16
C TYR A 180 -3.57 4.27 7.24
N CYS A 181 -4.86 3.87 7.26
CA CYS A 181 -5.35 2.70 6.53
C CYS A 181 -4.47 1.46 6.80
N ALA A 182 -3.92 1.34 8.01
CA ALA A 182 -2.95 0.33 8.39
C ALA A 182 -3.34 -0.38 9.68
N ARG A 183 -3.09 -1.69 9.72
CA ARG A 183 -3.13 -2.51 10.93
C ARG A 183 -1.72 -2.77 11.39
N PHE A 184 -1.38 -2.33 12.60
CA PHE A 184 -0.08 -2.58 13.22
C PHE A 184 -0.13 -3.88 14.02
N LEU A 185 0.71 -4.85 13.63
CA LEU A 185 0.71 -6.21 14.19
C LEU A 185 1.74 -6.37 15.30
N LEU A 186 2.90 -5.73 15.14
CA LEU A 186 4.01 -5.79 16.09
C LEU A 186 4.80 -4.48 16.04
N VAL A 187 5.22 -4.02 17.21
CA VAL A 187 6.29 -3.03 17.36
C VAL A 187 7.24 -3.51 18.44
N GLY A 188 8.51 -3.56 18.13
CA GLY A 188 9.54 -4.01 19.05
C GLY A 188 10.79 -3.16 18.98
N ILE A 189 11.33 -2.77 20.14
CA ILE A 189 12.63 -2.14 20.27
C ILE A 189 13.69 -3.23 20.14
N LYS A 190 14.42 -3.24 19.02
CA LYS A 190 15.47 -4.21 18.73
C LYS A 190 16.72 -3.94 19.56
N ASP A 191 17.22 -2.71 19.45
CA ASP A 191 18.46 -2.28 20.12
C ASP A 191 18.32 -0.85 20.66
N ILE A 192 19.01 -0.60 21.78
CA ILE A 192 19.23 0.72 22.37
C ILE A 192 20.73 0.95 22.38
N ILE A 193 21.19 1.90 21.57
CA ILE A 193 22.61 2.24 21.43
C ILE A 193 22.88 3.49 22.25
N LEU A 194 23.79 3.37 23.21
CA LEU A 194 24.23 4.44 24.10
C LEU A 194 25.43 5.17 23.51
N PRO A 195 25.60 6.48 23.77
CA PRO A 195 26.85 7.19 23.53
C PRO A 195 28.02 6.51 24.23
N GLY A 196 29.21 6.55 23.62
CA GLY A 196 30.40 5.86 24.13
C GLY A 196 30.77 6.22 25.56
N GLU A 197 30.70 7.50 25.93
CA GLU A 197 30.99 7.99 27.28
C GLU A 197 30.09 7.38 28.36
N ILE A 198 28.81 7.23 28.08
CA ILE A 198 27.84 6.65 29.02
C ILE A 198 28.01 5.13 29.13
N ARG A 199 28.37 4.47 28.03
CA ARG A 199 28.65 3.03 28.03
C ARG A 199 29.86 2.67 28.91
N GLU A 200 30.90 3.53 28.90
CA GLU A 200 32.09 3.35 29.76
C GLU A 200 31.73 3.48 31.25
N ILE A 201 30.92 4.47 31.61
CA ILE A 201 30.48 4.70 33.00
C ILE A 201 29.65 3.50 33.51
N MET A 202 28.72 2.98 32.68
CA MET A 202 27.91 1.84 33.07
C MET A 202 28.67 0.51 33.18
N ASN A 203 29.79 0.35 32.49
CA ASN A 203 30.63 -0.85 32.59
C ASN A 203 31.61 -0.80 33.79
N THR A 204 31.72 0.35 34.46
CA THR A 204 32.69 0.57 35.59
C THR A 204 31.99 0.39 36.95
N VAL A 205 30.68 0.17 37.00
CA VAL A 205 29.86 -0.12 38.18
C VAL A 205 29.49 -1.60 38.22
#